data_dc667a9a913e7f79fb64996d8846a03a
#
_entry.id   dc667a9a913e7f79fb64996d8846a03a
#
_cell.length_a   1.000
_cell.length_b   1.000
_cell.length_c   1.000
_cell.angle_alpha   90.00
_cell.angle_beta   90.00
_cell.angle_gamma   90.00
#
_symmetry.space_group_name_H-M   'P 1'
#
loop_
_entity.id
_entity.type
_entity.pdbx_description
1 polymer ?
#
loop_
_entity_poly.entity_id
_entity_poly.type
_entity_poly.pdbx_seq_one_letter_code
_entity_poly.pdbx_strand_id
1 'polypeptide(L)'
;MSNIIVLSGSPRKGGNTDLLVDAFVKGAEKNNNVEVVSVADYKVNPCNGCNSCFDREGHECFQQDDMQIVYDKLKCADVIVVASPVYFYGVSAQLKAIIDRLHTPMRNDFKVKKLALILVGAAVLSELFDSIKIPVS
;
A
#
# COMPACT_ATOMS: atom_id res chain seq x y z
N MET A 1 -7.88 -18.35 8.74
CA MET A 1 -7.32 -17.08 9.20
C MET A 1 -6.34 -16.55 8.17
N SER A 2 -6.54 -15.33 7.72
CA SER A 2 -5.68 -14.70 6.71
C SER A 2 -4.77 -13.64 7.32
N ASN A 3 -3.64 -13.41 6.67
CA ASN A 3 -2.76 -12.29 6.99
C ASN A 3 -3.16 -11.10 6.12
N ILE A 4 -3.62 -10.04 6.77
CA ILE A 4 -4.07 -8.83 6.09
C ILE A 4 -3.09 -7.70 6.40
N ILE A 5 -2.56 -7.08 5.35
CA ILE A 5 -1.74 -5.89 5.47
C ILE A 5 -2.55 -4.70 4.95
N VAL A 6 -2.68 -3.68 5.78
CA VAL A 6 -3.32 -2.42 5.38
C VAL A 6 -2.23 -1.40 5.12
N LEU A 7 -2.12 -0.96 3.86
CA LEU A 7 -1.24 0.15 3.50
C LEU A 7 -2.04 1.44 3.69
N SER A 8 -1.74 2.17 4.75
CA SER A 8 -2.43 3.43 5.05
C SER A 8 -1.65 4.59 4.47
N GLY A 9 -2.25 5.26 3.49
CA GLY A 9 -1.62 6.32 2.70
C GLY A 9 -1.76 7.72 3.26
N SER A 10 -2.33 7.89 4.45
CA SER A 10 -2.43 9.22 5.04
C SER A 10 -1.09 9.65 5.65
N PRO A 11 -0.49 10.75 5.18
CA PRO A 11 0.72 11.28 5.80
C PRO A 11 0.45 11.95 7.14
N ARG A 12 -0.82 12.14 7.47
CA ARG A 12 -1.29 12.78 8.69
C ARG A 12 -1.98 11.74 9.56
N LYS A 13 -1.64 11.70 10.86
CA LYS A 13 -2.26 10.77 11.79
C LYS A 13 -3.54 11.34 12.40
N GLY A 14 -4.48 10.44 12.72
CA GLY A 14 -5.72 10.79 13.39
C GLY A 14 -6.79 11.44 12.52
N GLY A 15 -6.61 11.43 11.20
CA GLY A 15 -7.60 11.97 10.27
C GLY A 15 -8.66 10.94 9.84
N ASN A 16 -9.43 11.28 8.81
CA ASN A 16 -10.54 10.46 8.36
C ASN A 16 -10.08 9.09 7.82
N THR A 17 -8.94 9.04 7.14
CA THR A 17 -8.39 7.77 6.66
C THR A 17 -8.08 6.84 7.83
N ASP A 18 -7.45 7.36 8.88
CA ASP A 18 -7.13 6.56 10.07
C ASP A 18 -8.40 6.04 10.75
N LEU A 19 -9.45 6.85 10.82
CA LEU A 19 -10.72 6.42 11.41
C LEU A 19 -11.32 5.24 10.65
N LEU A 20 -11.29 5.28 9.32
CA LEU A 20 -11.80 4.18 8.50
C LEU A 20 -10.92 2.94 8.61
N VAL A 21 -9.62 3.12 8.63
CA VAL A 21 -8.66 2.02 8.81
C VAL A 21 -8.89 1.35 10.17
N ASP A 22 -9.04 2.14 11.23
CA ASP A 22 -9.30 1.60 12.57
C ASP A 22 -10.60 0.79 12.61
N ALA A 23 -11.65 1.28 11.96
CA ALA A 23 -12.92 0.56 11.88
C ALA A 23 -12.77 -0.77 11.13
N PHE A 24 -12.04 -0.75 10.03
CA PHE A 24 -11.74 -1.97 9.27
C PHE A 24 -10.96 -2.98 10.11
N VAL A 25 -9.91 -2.51 10.78
CA VAL A 25 -9.06 -3.37 11.62
C VAL A 25 -9.87 -4.03 12.73
N LYS A 26 -10.72 -3.27 13.42
CA LYS A 26 -11.57 -3.82 14.49
C LYS A 26 -12.46 -4.94 14.01
N GLY A 27 -13.00 -4.82 12.80
CA GLY A 27 -13.83 -5.87 12.24
C GLY A 27 -13.02 -7.07 11.76
N ALA A 28 -11.92 -6.82 11.07
CA ALA A 28 -11.15 -7.88 10.45
C ALA A 28 -10.31 -8.70 11.45
N GLU A 29 -9.82 -8.09 12.52
CA GLU A 29 -8.94 -8.76 13.49
C GLU A 29 -9.64 -9.83 14.32
N LYS A 30 -10.96 -9.86 14.29
CA LYS A 30 -11.71 -10.90 14.98
C LYS A 30 -11.39 -12.31 14.49
N ASN A 31 -11.11 -12.43 13.18
CA ASN A 31 -10.86 -13.73 12.55
C ASN A 31 -9.56 -13.76 11.74
N ASN A 32 -8.78 -12.68 11.73
CA ASN A 32 -7.58 -12.57 10.89
C ASN A 32 -6.46 -11.88 11.65
N ASN A 33 -5.24 -12.09 11.15
CA ASN A 33 -4.10 -11.27 11.56
C ASN A 33 -4.08 -10.01 10.72
N VAL A 34 -4.13 -8.84 11.33
CA VAL A 34 -4.16 -7.56 10.63
C VAL A 34 -3.01 -6.70 11.11
N GLU A 35 -2.23 -6.18 10.18
CA GLU A 35 -1.17 -5.23 10.47
C GLU A 35 -1.33 -4.00 9.58
N VAL A 36 -1.15 -2.82 10.16
CA VAL A 36 -1.23 -1.55 9.46
C VAL A 36 0.19 -1.05 9.18
N VAL A 37 0.47 -0.76 7.92
CA VAL A 37 1.70 -0.11 7.49
C VAL A 37 1.32 1.31 7.07
N SER A 38 1.64 2.29 7.91
CA SER A 38 1.30 3.68 7.65
C SER A 38 2.48 4.39 6.99
N VAL A 39 2.20 5.14 5.91
CA VAL A 39 3.23 5.95 5.25
C VAL A 39 3.81 7.03 6.17
N ALA A 40 3.11 7.36 7.25
CA ALA A 40 3.61 8.32 8.24
C ALA A 40 4.77 7.76 9.08
N ASP A 41 4.91 6.44 9.13
CA ASP A 41 5.91 5.76 9.98
C ASP A 41 7.10 5.21 9.19
N TYR A 42 7.03 5.19 7.86
CA TYR A 42 8.05 4.59 7.01
C TYR A 42 8.55 5.61 5.99
N LYS A 43 9.86 5.70 5.85
CA LYS A 43 10.46 6.57 4.85
C LYS A 43 10.76 5.75 3.60
N VAL A 44 9.99 5.98 2.54
CA VAL A 44 10.14 5.29 1.27
C VAL A 44 10.37 6.32 0.17
N ASN A 45 11.51 6.21 -0.51
CA ASN A 45 11.83 7.08 -1.63
C ASN A 45 11.13 6.60 -2.91
N PRO A 46 10.83 7.51 -3.83
CA PRO A 46 10.24 7.11 -5.12
C PRO A 46 11.14 6.17 -5.91
N CYS A 47 10.54 5.35 -6.76
CA CYS A 47 11.27 4.54 -7.73
C CYS A 47 11.92 5.43 -8.78
N ASN A 48 13.19 5.18 -9.08
CA ASN A 48 13.93 5.94 -10.09
C ASN A 48 13.81 5.37 -11.49
N GLY A 49 13.14 4.21 -11.64
CA GLY A 49 12.97 3.59 -12.95
C GLY A 49 14.25 3.02 -13.56
N CYS A 50 15.27 2.79 -12.76
CA CYS A 50 16.58 2.33 -13.26
C CYS A 50 16.60 0.86 -13.68
N ASN A 51 15.60 0.07 -13.26
CA ASN A 51 15.46 -1.36 -13.56
C ASN A 51 16.61 -2.25 -13.07
N SER A 52 17.49 -1.74 -12.22
CA SER A 52 18.62 -2.55 -11.71
C SER A 52 18.14 -3.74 -10.87
N CYS A 53 16.94 -3.68 -10.30
CA CYS A 53 16.38 -4.79 -9.53
C CYS A 53 16.14 -6.04 -10.39
N PHE A 54 15.98 -5.90 -11.70
CA PHE A 54 15.79 -7.03 -12.60
C PHE A 54 17.07 -7.87 -12.70
N ASP A 55 18.23 -7.25 -12.54
CA ASP A 55 19.52 -7.90 -12.69
C ASP A 55 20.18 -8.25 -11.35
N ARG A 56 19.67 -7.72 -10.24
CA ARG A 56 20.27 -7.95 -8.93
C ARG A 56 19.82 -9.29 -8.35
N GLU A 57 20.71 -9.93 -7.62
CA GLU A 57 20.38 -11.15 -6.87
C GLU A 57 19.28 -10.84 -5.85
N GLY A 58 18.25 -11.68 -5.82
CA GLY A 58 17.10 -11.48 -4.95
C GLY A 58 16.15 -10.38 -5.43
N HIS A 59 16.46 -9.72 -6.54
CA HIS A 59 15.66 -8.63 -7.13
C HIS A 59 15.40 -7.47 -6.19
N GLU A 60 16.33 -7.23 -5.28
CA GLU A 60 16.22 -6.12 -4.33
C GLU A 60 16.56 -4.79 -4.99
N CYS A 61 15.90 -3.73 -4.53
CA CYS A 61 16.24 -2.37 -4.95
C CYS A 61 17.57 -1.95 -4.34
N PHE A 62 18.36 -1.16 -5.10
CA PHE A 62 19.61 -0.63 -4.59
C PHE A 62 19.41 0.42 -3.50
N GLN A 63 18.23 1.04 -3.47
CA GLN A 63 17.93 2.06 -2.46
C GLN A 63 17.78 1.39 -1.08
N GLN A 64 18.45 1.96 -0.10
CA GLN A 64 18.37 1.49 1.29
C GLN A 64 17.49 2.44 2.08
N ASP A 65 16.23 2.07 2.23
CA ASP A 65 15.24 2.82 2.99
C ASP A 65 14.27 1.82 3.64
N ASP A 66 13.15 2.30 4.15
CA ASP A 66 12.18 1.44 4.85
C ASP A 66 11.39 0.53 3.92
N MET A 67 11.56 0.64 2.60
CA MET A 67 10.85 -0.23 1.67
C MET A 67 11.21 -1.70 1.85
N GLN A 68 12.42 -2.03 2.31
CA GLN A 68 12.78 -3.42 2.61
C GLN A 68 11.85 -4.03 3.65
N ILE A 69 11.52 -3.24 4.69
CA ILE A 69 10.57 -3.67 5.72
C ILE A 69 9.18 -3.88 5.12
N VAL A 70 8.76 -2.98 4.25
CA VAL A 70 7.45 -3.06 3.57
C VAL A 70 7.39 -4.30 2.67
N TYR A 71 8.43 -4.58 1.90
CA TYR A 71 8.48 -5.79 1.07
C TYR A 71 8.29 -7.06 1.90
N ASP A 72 8.99 -7.14 3.03
CA ASP A 72 8.91 -8.34 3.89
C ASP A 72 7.48 -8.54 4.42
N LYS A 73 6.82 -7.45 4.79
CA LYS A 73 5.44 -7.51 5.26
C LYS A 73 4.48 -7.91 4.13
N LEU A 74 4.66 -7.35 2.94
CA LEU A 74 3.78 -7.65 1.80
C LEU A 74 3.94 -9.08 1.31
N LYS A 75 5.14 -9.66 1.40
CA LYS A 75 5.36 -11.06 1.03
C LYS A 75 4.52 -12.03 1.84
N CYS A 76 4.23 -11.69 3.08
CA CYS A 76 3.45 -12.54 3.99
C CYS A 76 1.95 -12.31 3.90
N ALA A 77 1.50 -11.33 3.12
CA ALA A 77 0.10 -10.95 3.07
C ALA A 77 -0.72 -11.89 2.18
N ASP A 78 -1.88 -12.27 2.65
CA ASP A 78 -2.90 -12.94 1.84
C ASP A 78 -3.85 -11.92 1.22
N VAL A 79 -4.07 -10.81 1.92
CA VAL A 79 -4.92 -9.69 1.49
C VAL A 79 -4.18 -8.39 1.72
N ILE A 80 -4.18 -7.52 0.73
CA ILE A 80 -3.65 -6.17 0.84
C ILE A 80 -4.81 -5.19 0.73
N VAL A 81 -4.95 -4.32 1.72
CA VAL A 81 -5.92 -3.24 1.71
C VAL A 81 -5.15 -1.93 1.55
N VAL A 82 -5.49 -1.18 0.52
CA VAL A 82 -4.90 0.13 0.27
C VAL A 82 -5.89 1.19 0.72
N ALA A 83 -5.52 1.97 1.72
CA ALA A 83 -6.35 3.06 2.23
C ALA A 83 -5.65 4.39 1.98
N SER A 84 -6.33 5.33 1.35
CA SER A 84 -5.70 6.61 1.02
C SER A 84 -6.70 7.76 0.99
N PRO A 85 -6.29 8.94 1.46
CA PRO A 85 -7.01 10.14 1.07
C PRO A 85 -6.83 10.37 -0.43
N VAL A 86 -7.81 11.03 -1.04
CA VAL A 86 -7.74 11.41 -2.45
C VAL A 86 -7.13 12.81 -2.54
N TYR A 87 -5.92 12.88 -3.11
CA TYR A 87 -5.23 14.13 -3.36
C TYR A 87 -5.13 14.33 -4.87
N PHE A 88 -5.79 15.36 -5.37
CA PHE A 88 -5.78 15.71 -6.79
C PHE A 88 -6.03 14.50 -7.70
N TYR A 89 -7.17 13.82 -7.51
CA TYR A 89 -7.62 12.66 -8.29
C TYR A 89 -6.71 11.42 -8.18
N GLY A 90 -5.81 11.38 -7.21
CA GLY A 90 -4.91 10.26 -7.03
C GLY A 90 -4.75 9.88 -5.56
N VAL A 91 -3.99 8.83 -5.32
CA VAL A 91 -3.56 8.47 -3.98
C VAL A 91 -2.50 9.46 -3.50
N SER A 92 -2.20 9.44 -2.20
CA SER A 92 -1.15 10.31 -1.67
C SER A 92 0.20 10.01 -2.34
N ALA A 93 1.07 11.01 -2.42
CA ALA A 93 2.41 10.84 -2.98
C ALA A 93 3.23 9.81 -2.20
N GLN A 94 3.07 9.78 -0.89
CA GLN A 94 3.76 8.84 -0.03
C GLN A 94 3.34 7.39 -0.31
N LEU A 95 2.05 7.17 -0.54
CA LEU A 95 1.56 5.84 -0.90
C LEU A 95 1.99 5.47 -2.31
N LYS A 96 1.95 6.42 -3.24
CA LYS A 96 2.39 6.19 -4.62
C LYS A 96 3.85 5.78 -4.69
N ALA A 97 4.69 6.33 -3.81
CA ALA A 97 6.09 5.92 -3.73
C ALA A 97 6.21 4.42 -3.41
N ILE A 98 5.41 3.92 -2.48
CA ILE A 98 5.37 2.48 -2.17
C ILE A 98 4.87 1.69 -3.37
N ILE A 99 3.78 2.13 -3.99
CA ILE A 99 3.19 1.44 -5.15
C ILE A 99 4.21 1.35 -6.29
N ASP A 100 4.90 2.44 -6.60
CA ASP A 100 5.87 2.46 -7.68
C ASP A 100 7.08 1.56 -7.39
N ARG A 101 7.44 1.40 -6.11
CA ARG A 101 8.52 0.51 -5.69
C ARG A 101 8.13 -0.97 -5.74
N LEU A 102 6.89 -1.28 -6.08
CA LEU A 102 6.47 -2.64 -6.41
C LEU A 102 6.80 -3.00 -7.85
N HIS A 103 7.37 -2.08 -8.62
CA HIS A 103 7.93 -2.35 -9.95
C HIS A 103 9.25 -3.10 -9.80
N THR A 104 9.16 -4.36 -9.47
CA THR A 104 10.31 -5.25 -9.25
C THR A 104 9.86 -6.70 -9.45
N PRO A 105 10.73 -7.57 -9.98
CA PRO A 105 10.39 -9.00 -10.09
C PRO A 105 10.10 -9.66 -8.76
N MET A 106 10.56 -9.08 -7.65
CA MET A 106 10.29 -9.59 -6.30
C MET A 106 8.79 -9.75 -6.03
N ARG A 107 7.92 -8.93 -6.65
CA ARG A 107 6.47 -9.04 -6.47
C ARG A 107 5.91 -10.39 -6.91
N ASN A 108 6.63 -11.11 -7.78
CA ASN A 108 6.20 -12.44 -8.22
C ASN A 108 6.23 -13.47 -7.08
N ASP A 109 6.93 -13.16 -5.99
CA ASP A 109 6.97 -14.02 -4.80
C ASP A 109 5.84 -13.72 -3.82
N PHE A 110 5.04 -12.69 -4.10
CA PHE A 110 3.91 -12.35 -3.25
C PHE A 110 2.80 -13.37 -3.42
N LYS A 111 2.24 -13.82 -2.30
CA LYS A 111 1.14 -14.80 -2.31
C LYS A 111 -0.23 -14.16 -2.20
N VAL A 112 -0.33 -12.84 -2.31
CA VAL A 112 -1.56 -12.08 -2.15
C VAL A 112 -2.64 -12.57 -3.13
N LYS A 113 -3.87 -12.74 -2.64
CA LYS A 113 -5.01 -13.22 -3.42
C LYS A 113 -6.09 -12.17 -3.61
N LYS A 114 -6.13 -11.17 -2.73
CA LYS A 114 -7.18 -10.13 -2.77
C LYS A 114 -6.56 -8.76 -2.52
N LEU A 115 -7.12 -7.78 -3.23
CA LEU A 115 -6.77 -6.38 -3.06
C LEU A 115 -8.05 -5.59 -2.84
N ALA A 116 -8.07 -4.75 -1.82
CA ALA A 116 -9.21 -3.89 -1.52
C ALA A 116 -8.75 -2.43 -1.41
N LEU A 117 -9.66 -1.52 -1.69
CA LEU A 117 -9.40 -0.08 -1.64
C LEU A 117 -10.34 0.58 -0.66
N ILE A 118 -9.80 1.48 0.17
CA ILE A 118 -10.56 2.40 1.02
C ILE A 118 -10.11 3.81 0.63
N LEU A 119 -11.03 4.60 0.09
CA LEU A 119 -10.70 5.94 -0.40
C LEU A 119 -11.52 6.99 0.34
N VAL A 120 -10.86 8.07 0.73
CA VAL A 120 -11.46 9.20 1.44
C VAL A 120 -11.27 10.46 0.60
N GLY A 121 -12.37 11.03 0.12
CA GLY A 121 -12.33 12.24 -0.70
C GLY A 121 -13.37 13.25 -0.28
N ALA A 122 -13.14 14.50 -0.65
CA ALA A 122 -14.05 15.61 -0.34
C ALA A 122 -15.20 15.73 -1.34
N ALA A 123 -15.11 15.07 -2.50
CA ALA A 123 -16.14 15.12 -3.55
C ALA A 123 -16.95 13.83 -3.58
N VAL A 124 -18.22 13.96 -4.00
CA VAL A 124 -19.18 12.84 -4.03
C VAL A 124 -19.34 12.28 -5.44
N LEU A 125 -18.47 12.66 -6.37
CA LEU A 125 -18.54 12.22 -7.76
C LEU A 125 -17.91 10.83 -7.91
N SER A 126 -18.67 9.90 -8.48
CA SER A 126 -18.17 8.54 -8.67
C SER A 126 -16.93 8.49 -9.58
N GLU A 127 -16.87 9.37 -10.59
CA GLU A 127 -15.74 9.46 -11.51
C GLU A 127 -14.44 9.82 -10.80
N LEU A 128 -14.50 10.55 -9.68
CA LEU A 128 -13.33 10.89 -8.89
C LEU A 128 -12.59 9.65 -8.40
N PHE A 129 -13.35 8.66 -7.95
CA PHE A 129 -12.76 7.42 -7.44
C PHE A 129 -12.37 6.45 -8.56
N ASP A 130 -13.06 6.51 -9.69
CA ASP A 130 -12.75 5.65 -10.83
C ASP A 130 -11.36 5.91 -11.39
N SER A 131 -10.90 7.16 -11.38
CA SER A 131 -9.57 7.54 -11.86
C SER A 131 -8.43 6.98 -11.01
N ILE A 132 -8.73 6.52 -9.80
CA ILE A 132 -7.73 6.05 -8.83
C ILE A 132 -7.65 4.53 -8.78
N LYS A 133 -8.58 3.83 -9.42
CA LYS A 133 -8.56 2.37 -9.41
C LYS A 133 -7.23 1.85 -9.95
N ILE A 134 -6.56 1.09 -9.11
CA ILE A 134 -5.28 0.48 -9.49
C ILE A 134 -5.60 -0.73 -10.36
N PRO A 135 -5.03 -0.80 -11.58
CA PRO A 135 -5.22 -1.98 -12.42
C PRO A 135 -4.67 -3.21 -11.70
N VAL A 136 -5.52 -4.19 -11.49
CA VAL A 136 -5.14 -5.47 -10.89
C VAL A 136 -5.03 -6.47 -12.04
N SER A 137 -3.87 -6.52 -12.62
CA SER A 137 -3.64 -7.46 -13.71
C SER A 137 -2.38 -8.25 -13.48
#